data_d3687677da5932fbadc206f6d16d10a3
#
_entry.id   d3687677da5932fbadc206f6d16d10a3
#
_cell.length_a   1.000
_cell.length_b   1.000
_cell.length_c   1.000
_cell.angle_alpha   90.00
_cell.angle_beta   90.00
_cell.angle_gamma   90.00
#
_symmetry.space_group_name_H-M   'P 1'
#
loop_
_entity.id
_entity.type
_entity.pdbx_description
1 polymer ?
#
loop_
_entity_poly.entity_id
_entity_poly.type
_entity_poly.pdbx_seq_one_letter_code
_entity_poly.pdbx_strand_id
1 'polypeptide(L)'
;MRLIIITGTCGAGKSTVRDHLAKRLDPDKFVCIDTDEVGINWWDYAGTDHEEHFSDDCLAEAVRLANGHDLVFVSCINPQDYIGRHTIPAEIESTVFIVLCPTDEVIYQRLQARPAERGFTTEEAIRPHIEYNQWIRKNRGKYPLFIDNSEQTEEQTATKVAEFIEGL
;
A
#
# COMPACT_ATOMS: atom_id res chain seq x y z
N MET A 1 -7.81 15.09 -9.10
CA MET A 1 -7.22 14.70 -7.79
C MET A 1 -5.88 14.01 -7.98
N ARG A 2 -4.97 14.07 -7.00
CA ARG A 2 -3.74 13.27 -6.97
C ARG A 2 -4.00 11.93 -6.29
N LEU A 3 -3.39 10.88 -6.81
CA LEU A 3 -3.36 9.56 -6.17
C LEU A 3 -1.95 9.32 -5.62
N ILE A 4 -1.83 9.11 -4.31
CA ILE A 4 -0.59 8.74 -3.64
C ILE A 4 -0.73 7.30 -3.17
N ILE A 5 -0.04 6.37 -3.83
CA ILE A 5 -0.07 4.95 -3.45
C ILE A 5 1.07 4.66 -2.48
N ILE A 6 0.71 4.23 -1.27
CA ILE A 6 1.67 3.68 -0.31
C ILE A 6 1.68 2.17 -0.48
N THR A 7 2.75 1.64 -1.06
CA THR A 7 2.90 0.23 -1.37
C THR A 7 4.00 -0.46 -0.56
N GLY A 8 4.08 -1.75 -0.69
CA GLY A 8 5.01 -2.64 0.01
C GLY A 8 4.37 -4.00 0.25
N THR A 9 5.17 -5.00 0.59
CA THR A 9 4.66 -6.34 0.89
C THR A 9 3.79 -6.37 2.16
N CYS A 10 3.10 -7.48 2.42
CA CYS A 10 2.50 -7.71 3.73
C CYS A 10 3.56 -7.63 4.83
N GLY A 11 3.22 -7.03 5.97
CA GLY A 11 4.19 -6.80 7.07
C GLY A 11 5.07 -5.56 6.92
N ALA A 12 5.01 -4.82 5.81
CA ALA A 12 5.82 -3.60 5.61
C ALA A 12 5.41 -2.43 6.54
N GLY A 13 4.21 -2.46 7.15
CA GLY A 13 3.73 -1.42 8.05
C GLY A 13 2.84 -0.36 7.39
N LYS A 14 2.31 -0.64 6.21
CA LYS A 14 1.50 0.31 5.43
C LYS A 14 0.27 0.84 6.16
N SER A 15 -0.57 -0.06 6.69
CA SER A 15 -1.81 0.32 7.38
C SER A 15 -1.53 1.15 8.63
N THR A 16 -0.48 0.80 9.39
CA THR A 16 -0.05 1.58 10.55
C THR A 16 0.39 3.00 10.16
N VAL A 17 1.17 3.14 9.07
CA VAL A 17 1.57 4.46 8.57
C VAL A 17 0.35 5.25 8.12
N ARG A 18 -0.63 4.63 7.45
CA ARG A 18 -1.89 5.27 7.07
C ARG A 18 -2.64 5.82 8.27
N ASP A 19 -2.71 5.07 9.38
CA ASP A 19 -3.39 5.52 10.62
C ASP A 19 -2.76 6.78 11.22
N HIS A 20 -1.44 6.89 11.12
CA HIS A 20 -0.73 8.10 11.53
C HIS A 20 -0.95 9.25 10.55
N LEU A 21 -0.96 8.99 9.24
CA LEU A 21 -1.19 9.99 8.20
C LEU A 21 -2.59 10.58 8.28
N ALA A 22 -3.62 9.75 8.51
CA ALA A 22 -5.00 10.20 8.66
C ALA A 22 -5.21 11.17 9.84
N LYS A 23 -4.32 11.14 10.84
CA LYS A 23 -4.35 12.08 11.98
C LYS A 23 -3.51 13.33 11.76
N ARG A 24 -2.61 13.32 10.79
CA ARG A 24 -1.60 14.36 10.57
C ARG A 24 -1.88 15.22 9.35
N LEU A 25 -2.29 14.60 8.24
CA LEU A 25 -2.60 15.32 7.01
C LEU A 25 -3.89 16.13 7.17
N ASP A 26 -3.95 17.24 6.45
CA ASP A 26 -5.12 18.11 6.42
C ASP A 26 -6.33 17.35 5.85
N PRO A 27 -7.39 17.08 6.64
CA PRO A 27 -8.55 16.29 6.20
C PRO A 27 -9.40 17.00 5.13
N ASP A 28 -9.23 18.33 4.98
CA ASP A 28 -9.91 19.09 3.93
C ASP A 28 -9.20 18.93 2.57
N LYS A 29 -8.01 18.32 2.54
CA LYS A 29 -7.22 18.09 1.33
C LYS A 29 -7.03 16.62 1.02
N PHE A 30 -6.83 15.78 2.04
CA PHE A 30 -6.43 14.40 1.89
C PHE A 30 -7.41 13.43 2.53
N VAL A 31 -7.68 12.34 1.84
CA VAL A 31 -8.37 11.16 2.38
C VAL A 31 -7.40 9.98 2.36
N CYS A 32 -7.25 9.29 3.50
CA CYS A 32 -6.37 8.15 3.64
C CYS A 32 -7.20 6.87 3.73
N ILE A 33 -7.08 5.97 2.76
CA ILE A 33 -7.87 4.74 2.65
C ILE A 33 -6.94 3.54 2.51
N ASP A 34 -7.22 2.45 3.23
CA ASP A 34 -6.58 1.15 3.02
C ASP A 34 -7.47 0.28 2.11
N THR A 35 -6.86 -0.55 1.27
CA THR A 35 -7.57 -1.53 0.44
C THR A 35 -8.55 -2.38 1.27
N ASP A 36 -8.18 -2.73 2.51
CA ASP A 36 -9.02 -3.51 3.42
C ASP A 36 -10.28 -2.74 3.92
N GLU A 37 -10.38 -1.43 3.66
CA GLU A 37 -11.46 -0.56 4.13
C GLU A 37 -12.47 -0.15 3.05
N VAL A 38 -12.19 -0.46 1.79
CA VAL A 38 -13.10 -0.09 0.68
C VAL A 38 -14.38 -0.92 0.64
N GLY A 39 -14.51 -1.93 1.49
CA GLY A 39 -15.71 -2.78 1.56
C GLY A 39 -15.79 -3.86 0.49
N ILE A 40 -14.74 -4.03 -0.32
CA ILE A 40 -14.62 -5.08 -1.33
C ILE A 40 -13.83 -6.25 -0.73
N ASN A 41 -14.38 -7.46 -0.80
CA ASN A 41 -13.79 -8.62 -0.16
C ASN A 41 -12.99 -9.45 -1.19
N TRP A 42 -11.71 -9.71 -0.91
CA TRP A 42 -10.86 -10.56 -1.73
C TRP A 42 -11.47 -11.94 -2.02
N TRP A 43 -12.16 -12.52 -1.03
CA TRP A 43 -12.75 -13.86 -1.18
C TRP A 43 -13.87 -13.94 -2.23
N ASP A 44 -14.46 -12.81 -2.62
CA ASP A 44 -15.45 -12.75 -3.68
C ASP A 44 -14.80 -12.80 -5.08
N TYR A 45 -13.49 -12.61 -5.16
CA TYR A 45 -12.68 -12.58 -6.38
C TYR A 45 -11.78 -13.81 -6.51
N ALA A 46 -11.22 -14.29 -5.40
CA ALA A 46 -10.20 -15.33 -5.37
C ALA A 46 -10.67 -16.62 -6.08
N GLY A 47 -9.91 -17.05 -7.09
CA GLY A 47 -10.20 -18.24 -7.89
C GLY A 47 -11.34 -18.07 -8.90
N THR A 48 -11.84 -16.86 -9.13
CA THR A 48 -12.85 -16.53 -10.13
C THR A 48 -12.22 -15.92 -11.40
N ASP A 49 -12.98 -15.83 -12.49
CA ASP A 49 -12.58 -15.15 -13.73
C ASP A 49 -12.39 -13.62 -13.54
N HIS A 50 -12.78 -13.10 -12.38
CA HIS A 50 -12.68 -11.67 -12.03
C HIS A 50 -11.55 -11.36 -11.03
N GLU A 51 -10.73 -12.34 -10.69
CA GLU A 51 -9.64 -12.17 -9.70
C GLU A 51 -8.70 -11.00 -10.06
N GLU A 52 -8.40 -10.82 -11.34
CA GLU A 52 -7.53 -9.76 -11.84
C GLU A 52 -8.14 -8.35 -11.68
N HIS A 53 -9.47 -8.24 -11.56
CA HIS A 53 -10.17 -6.95 -11.40
C HIS A 53 -10.21 -6.46 -9.96
N PHE A 54 -9.87 -7.29 -8.97
CA PHE A 54 -9.95 -6.93 -7.56
C PHE A 54 -9.25 -5.59 -7.24
N SER A 55 -8.03 -5.42 -7.74
CA SER A 55 -7.26 -4.18 -7.48
C SER A 55 -7.86 -2.96 -8.17
N ASP A 56 -8.44 -3.13 -9.36
CA ASP A 56 -9.08 -2.05 -10.11
C ASP A 56 -10.37 -1.60 -9.41
N ASP A 57 -11.18 -2.55 -8.97
CA ASP A 57 -12.43 -2.27 -8.27
C ASP A 57 -12.17 -1.62 -6.91
N CYS A 58 -11.15 -2.09 -6.16
CA CYS A 58 -10.72 -1.44 -4.93
C CYS A 58 -10.25 0.00 -5.15
N LEU A 59 -9.48 0.26 -6.21
CA LEU A 59 -9.04 1.61 -6.54
C LEU A 59 -10.21 2.51 -6.94
N ALA A 60 -11.12 2.02 -7.79
CA ALA A 60 -12.30 2.77 -8.21
C ALA A 60 -13.18 3.16 -7.01
N GLU A 61 -13.39 2.22 -6.08
CA GLU A 61 -14.17 2.50 -4.87
C GLU A 61 -13.44 3.48 -3.93
N ALA A 62 -12.12 3.36 -3.77
CA ALA A 62 -11.33 4.32 -2.99
C ALA A 62 -11.41 5.74 -3.58
N VAL A 63 -11.36 5.88 -4.90
CA VAL A 63 -11.54 7.17 -5.59
C VAL A 63 -12.94 7.74 -5.33
N ARG A 64 -13.98 6.90 -5.41
CA ARG A 64 -15.34 7.31 -5.09
C ARG A 64 -15.48 7.81 -3.65
N LEU A 65 -14.88 7.09 -2.69
CA LEU A 65 -14.89 7.44 -1.27
C LEU A 65 -14.07 8.71 -0.98
N ALA A 66 -13.00 8.98 -1.74
CA ALA A 66 -12.20 10.18 -1.60
C ALA A 66 -12.97 11.47 -1.98
N ASN A 67 -14.06 11.35 -2.76
CA ASN A 67 -15.01 12.43 -3.06
C ASN A 67 -14.33 13.72 -3.54
N GLY A 68 -13.34 13.60 -4.41
CA GLY A 68 -12.60 14.72 -5.01
C GLY A 68 -11.38 15.22 -4.23
N HIS A 69 -11.13 14.73 -3.01
CA HIS A 69 -9.89 15.00 -2.26
C HIS A 69 -8.72 14.23 -2.85
N ASP A 70 -7.50 14.68 -2.60
CA ASP A 70 -6.31 13.91 -2.91
C ASP A 70 -6.32 12.60 -2.09
N LEU A 71 -6.08 11.48 -2.76
CA LEU A 71 -6.22 10.14 -2.18
C LEU A 71 -4.86 9.57 -1.80
N VAL A 72 -4.65 9.29 -0.51
CA VAL A 72 -3.57 8.44 -0.01
C VAL A 72 -4.10 7.01 0.11
N PHE A 73 -3.73 6.16 -0.85
CA PHE A 73 -4.23 4.80 -0.97
C PHE A 73 -3.18 3.78 -0.57
N VAL A 74 -3.49 3.00 0.47
CA VAL A 74 -2.64 1.90 0.91
C VAL A 74 -3.03 0.63 0.16
N SER A 75 -2.06 0.09 -0.59
CA SER A 75 -2.27 -1.09 -1.44
C SER A 75 -0.98 -1.88 -1.62
N CYS A 76 -1.07 -3.07 -2.19
CA CYS A 76 0.08 -3.84 -2.69
C CYS A 76 0.39 -3.57 -4.17
N ILE A 77 -0.33 -2.66 -4.82
CA ILE A 77 -0.12 -2.26 -6.22
C ILE A 77 1.29 -1.68 -6.37
N ASN A 78 2.05 -2.20 -7.31
CA ASN A 78 3.35 -1.64 -7.67
C ASN A 78 3.26 -0.81 -8.97
N PRO A 79 4.24 0.08 -9.26
CA PRO A 79 4.18 0.95 -10.44
C PRO A 79 4.07 0.21 -11.77
N GLN A 80 4.64 -0.99 -11.87
CA GLN A 80 4.65 -1.75 -13.12
C GLN A 80 3.28 -2.36 -13.40
N ASP A 81 2.65 -2.94 -12.38
CA ASP A 81 1.30 -3.50 -12.51
C ASP A 81 0.28 -2.39 -12.77
N TYR A 82 0.42 -1.25 -12.08
CA TYR A 82 -0.45 -0.09 -12.26
C TYR A 82 -0.48 0.42 -13.70
N ILE A 83 0.69 0.59 -14.33
CA ILE A 83 0.78 1.08 -15.71
C ILE A 83 0.33 0.02 -16.74
N GLY A 84 0.59 -1.26 -16.46
CA GLY A 84 0.39 -2.34 -17.42
C GLY A 84 -0.99 -3.01 -17.37
N ARG A 85 -1.70 -2.94 -16.27
CA ARG A 85 -2.87 -3.80 -15.99
C ARG A 85 -4.10 -3.07 -15.49
N HIS A 86 -3.95 -1.92 -14.86
CA HIS A 86 -5.05 -1.26 -14.15
C HIS A 86 -5.71 -0.19 -15.01
N THR A 87 -7.03 -0.13 -14.93
CA THR A 87 -7.80 1.00 -15.44
C THR A 87 -7.64 2.16 -14.47
N ILE A 88 -7.10 3.27 -14.93
CA ILE A 88 -6.94 4.48 -14.12
C ILE A 88 -8.25 5.26 -14.18
N PRO A 89 -8.93 5.49 -13.02
CA PRO A 89 -10.10 6.35 -12.96
C PRO A 89 -9.81 7.76 -13.52
N ALA A 90 -10.74 8.30 -14.29
CA ALA A 90 -10.57 9.58 -15.00
C ALA A 90 -10.37 10.78 -14.06
N GLU A 91 -10.77 10.67 -12.81
CA GLU A 91 -10.60 11.67 -11.75
C GLU A 91 -9.15 11.84 -11.32
N ILE A 92 -8.29 10.86 -11.61
CA ILE A 92 -6.87 10.86 -11.23
C ILE A 92 -6.07 11.62 -12.27
N GLU A 93 -5.52 12.76 -11.89
CA GLU A 93 -4.67 13.62 -12.74
C GLU A 93 -3.19 13.21 -12.68
N SER A 94 -2.76 12.69 -11.53
CA SER A 94 -1.38 12.24 -11.32
C SER A 94 -1.29 11.15 -10.27
N THR A 95 -0.28 10.28 -10.40
CA THR A 95 -0.03 9.18 -9.47
C THR A 95 1.41 9.20 -8.97
N VAL A 96 1.58 9.08 -7.66
CA VAL A 96 2.88 9.02 -6.99
C VAL A 96 2.95 7.75 -6.16
N PHE A 97 4.08 7.04 -6.23
CA PHE A 97 4.33 5.84 -5.46
C PHE A 97 5.32 6.09 -4.33
N ILE A 98 4.92 5.70 -3.12
CA ILE A 98 5.75 5.64 -1.92
C ILE A 98 5.86 4.17 -1.54
N VAL A 99 7.07 3.68 -1.28
CA VAL A 99 7.24 2.28 -0.89
C VAL A 99 7.87 2.14 0.49
N LEU A 100 7.28 1.26 1.30
CA LEU A 100 7.85 0.78 2.56
C LEU A 100 8.48 -0.58 2.28
N CYS A 101 9.79 -0.68 2.50
CA CYS A 101 10.57 -1.88 2.18
C CYS A 101 11.59 -2.16 3.30
N PRO A 102 11.12 -2.63 4.48
CA PRO A 102 12.00 -3.04 5.56
C PRO A 102 12.82 -4.26 5.15
N THR A 103 13.78 -4.69 5.98
CA THR A 103 14.56 -5.90 5.72
C THR A 103 13.66 -7.14 5.69
N ASP A 104 14.13 -8.18 4.99
CA ASP A 104 13.41 -9.45 4.89
C ASP A 104 13.22 -10.09 6.27
N GLU A 105 14.19 -9.94 7.16
CA GLU A 105 14.13 -10.38 8.55
C GLU A 105 12.98 -9.71 9.31
N VAL A 106 12.82 -8.40 9.17
CA VAL A 106 11.72 -7.65 9.80
C VAL A 106 10.36 -8.05 9.23
N ILE A 107 10.26 -8.28 7.91
CA ILE A 107 9.03 -8.82 7.30
C ILE A 107 8.69 -10.18 7.89
N TYR A 108 9.65 -11.09 7.94
CA TYR A 108 9.47 -12.44 8.48
C TYR A 108 8.94 -12.40 9.91
N GLN A 109 9.61 -11.65 10.80
CA GLN A 109 9.21 -11.50 12.20
C GLN A 109 7.82 -10.91 12.36
N ARG A 110 7.49 -9.85 11.59
CA ARG A 110 6.17 -9.21 11.65
C ARG A 110 5.06 -10.12 11.13
N LEU A 111 5.31 -10.93 10.11
CA LEU A 111 4.32 -11.87 9.59
C LEU A 111 4.09 -13.04 10.55
N GLN A 112 5.16 -13.60 11.13
CA GLN A 112 5.05 -14.65 12.15
C GLN A 112 4.30 -14.19 13.42
N ALA A 113 4.45 -12.92 13.80
CA ALA A 113 3.77 -12.35 14.96
C ALA A 113 2.26 -12.11 14.74
N ARG A 114 1.74 -12.28 13.51
CA ARG A 114 0.32 -12.12 13.23
C ARG A 114 -0.48 -13.31 13.78
N PRO A 115 -1.76 -13.09 14.12
CA PRO A 115 -2.67 -14.16 14.51
C PRO A 115 -2.70 -15.28 13.46
N ALA A 116 -2.80 -16.54 13.90
CA ALA A 116 -2.76 -17.72 13.03
C ALA A 116 -3.84 -17.70 11.92
N GLU A 117 -4.98 -17.07 12.21
CA GLU A 117 -6.09 -16.90 11.27
C GLU A 117 -5.71 -16.07 10.03
N ARG A 118 -4.62 -15.30 10.11
CA ARG A 118 -4.07 -14.55 8.96
C ARG A 118 -3.26 -15.43 8.00
N GLY A 119 -3.03 -16.70 8.31
CA GLY A 119 -2.42 -17.68 7.41
C GLY A 119 -0.89 -17.63 7.29
N PHE A 120 -0.18 -16.82 8.08
CA PHE A 120 1.30 -16.68 8.01
C PHE A 120 2.01 -17.61 9.01
N THR A 121 1.55 -18.85 9.14
CA THR A 121 2.05 -19.81 10.15
C THR A 121 3.19 -20.68 9.65
N THR A 122 3.46 -20.71 8.34
CA THR A 122 4.51 -21.53 7.72
C THR A 122 5.45 -20.68 6.87
N GLU A 123 6.66 -21.20 6.64
CA GLU A 123 7.64 -20.56 5.74
C GLU A 123 7.12 -20.45 4.31
N GLU A 124 6.38 -21.44 3.83
CA GLU A 124 5.78 -21.44 2.50
C GLU A 124 4.79 -20.28 2.32
N ALA A 125 4.02 -19.96 3.36
CA ALA A 125 3.07 -18.85 3.34
C ALA A 125 3.76 -17.48 3.41
N ILE A 126 4.94 -17.40 4.03
CA ILE A 126 5.71 -16.14 4.17
C ILE A 126 6.60 -15.89 2.96
N ARG A 127 7.16 -16.93 2.35
CA ARG A 127 8.14 -16.84 1.26
C ARG A 127 7.73 -15.89 0.11
N PRO A 128 6.50 -15.94 -0.44
CA PRO A 128 6.10 -15.03 -1.53
C PRO A 128 6.23 -13.55 -1.13
N HIS A 129 6.00 -13.22 0.13
CA HIS A 129 6.11 -11.85 0.64
C HIS A 129 7.56 -11.40 0.75
N ILE A 130 8.47 -12.29 1.11
CA ILE A 130 9.92 -12.03 1.11
C ILE A 130 10.41 -11.84 -0.32
N GLU A 131 10.03 -12.72 -1.24
CA GLU A 131 10.40 -12.63 -2.66
C GLU A 131 9.91 -11.30 -3.28
N TYR A 132 8.69 -10.89 -2.96
CA TYR A 132 8.15 -9.60 -3.39
C TYR A 132 8.90 -8.41 -2.77
N ASN A 133 9.26 -8.48 -1.48
CA ASN A 133 10.08 -7.45 -0.83
C ASN A 133 11.45 -7.31 -1.50
N GLN A 134 12.09 -8.42 -1.86
CA GLN A 134 13.36 -8.44 -2.60
C GLN A 134 13.20 -7.85 -4.01
N TRP A 135 12.09 -8.15 -4.69
CA TRP A 135 11.79 -7.56 -5.98
C TRP A 135 11.64 -6.04 -5.88
N ILE A 136 10.90 -5.54 -4.88
CA ILE A 136 10.77 -4.11 -4.61
C ILE A 136 12.14 -3.48 -4.41
N ARG A 137 13.00 -4.07 -3.60
CA ARG A 137 14.36 -3.58 -3.32
C ARG A 137 15.23 -3.50 -4.57
N LYS A 138 15.14 -4.49 -5.45
CA LYS A 138 15.83 -4.49 -6.76
C LYS A 138 15.30 -3.40 -7.69
N ASN A 139 14.05 -3.02 -7.55
CA ASN A 139 13.37 -2.01 -8.36
C ASN A 139 13.23 -0.64 -7.66
N ARG A 140 14.03 -0.37 -6.62
CA ARG A 140 13.92 0.86 -5.80
C ARG A 140 13.88 2.16 -6.62
N GLY A 141 14.56 2.22 -7.75
CA GLY A 141 14.58 3.39 -8.62
C GLY A 141 13.25 3.73 -9.31
N LYS A 142 12.24 2.86 -9.21
CA LYS A 142 10.88 3.12 -9.71
C LYS A 142 10.02 3.93 -8.75
N TYR A 143 10.50 4.14 -7.51
CA TYR A 143 9.74 4.81 -6.45
C TYR A 143 10.35 6.18 -6.15
N PRO A 144 9.59 7.27 -6.28
CA PRO A 144 10.02 8.61 -5.86
C PRO A 144 10.44 8.68 -4.40
N LEU A 145 9.72 7.94 -3.52
CA LEU A 145 10.11 7.77 -2.12
C LEU A 145 10.20 6.28 -1.78
N PHE A 146 11.41 5.84 -1.42
CA PHE A 146 11.73 4.50 -0.94
C PHE A 146 12.18 4.57 0.51
N ILE A 147 11.46 3.90 1.42
CA ILE A 147 11.75 3.91 2.86
C ILE A 147 12.09 2.49 3.32
N ASP A 148 13.34 2.29 3.77
CA ASP A 148 13.66 1.19 4.65
C ASP A 148 13.29 1.61 6.08
N ASN A 149 12.23 1.02 6.59
CA ASN A 149 11.68 1.33 7.92
C ASN A 149 11.97 0.22 8.94
N SER A 150 13.08 -0.52 8.75
CA SER A 150 13.48 -1.61 9.64
C SER A 150 13.78 -1.12 11.06
N GLU A 151 14.49 0.02 11.16
CA GLU A 151 14.95 0.60 12.42
C GLU A 151 14.17 1.85 12.83
N GLN A 152 13.09 2.18 12.09
CA GLN A 152 12.29 3.36 12.35
C GLN A 152 11.05 3.00 13.18
N THR A 153 10.65 3.91 14.05
CA THR A 153 9.33 3.84 14.67
C THR A 153 8.25 4.12 13.62
N GLU A 154 7.03 3.71 13.92
CA GLU A 154 5.86 3.98 13.08
C GLU A 154 5.68 5.48 12.84
N GLU A 155 5.84 6.29 13.90
CA GLU A 155 5.75 7.74 13.85
C GLU A 155 6.86 8.38 12.99
N GLN A 156 8.10 7.90 13.10
CA GLN A 156 9.20 8.37 12.27
C GLN A 156 8.97 8.08 10.79
N THR A 157 8.45 6.88 10.48
CA THR A 157 8.11 6.49 9.12
C THR A 157 6.98 7.37 8.58
N ALA A 158 5.90 7.52 9.35
CA ALA A 158 4.75 8.35 8.97
C ALA A 158 5.14 9.83 8.79
N THR A 159 6.05 10.36 9.62
CA THR A 159 6.56 11.72 9.48
C THR A 159 7.26 11.93 8.14
N LYS A 160 8.15 11.02 7.75
CA LYS A 160 8.84 11.10 6.44
C LYS A 160 7.88 11.03 5.27
N VAL A 161 6.86 10.18 5.38
CA VAL A 161 5.81 10.05 4.34
C VAL A 161 4.99 11.33 4.26
N ALA A 162 4.56 11.89 5.40
CA ALA A 162 3.77 13.12 5.43
C ALA A 162 4.55 14.32 4.85
N GLU A 163 5.80 14.52 5.26
CA GLU A 163 6.67 15.58 4.73
C GLU A 163 6.84 15.48 3.21
N PHE A 164 6.98 14.27 2.68
CA PHE A 164 7.05 14.05 1.25
C PHE A 164 5.73 14.40 0.55
N ILE A 165 4.58 13.96 1.10
CA ILE A 165 3.24 14.24 0.54
C ILE A 165 2.94 15.74 0.55
N GLU A 166 3.27 16.45 1.64
CA GLU A 166 3.07 17.89 1.79
C GLU A 166 3.95 18.71 0.85
N GLY A 167 5.06 18.14 0.39
CA GLY A 167 5.98 18.74 -0.58
C GLY A 167 5.62 18.51 -2.06
N LEU A 168 4.60 17.71 -2.35
CA LEU A 168 4.10 17.45 -3.72
C LEU A 168 3.22 18.61 -4.21
#